data_e0fcf42aaef0601759453767014b67ee
#
_entry.id   e0fcf42aaef0601759453767014b67ee
#
_cell.length_a   1.000
_cell.length_b   1.000
_cell.length_c   1.000
_cell.angle_alpha   90.00
_cell.angle_beta   90.00
_cell.angle_gamma   90.00
#
_symmetry.space_group_name_H-M   'P 1'
#
loop_
_entity.id
_entity.type
_entity.pdbx_description
1 polymer ?
#
loop_
_entity_poly.entity_id
_entity_poly.type
_entity_poly.pdbx_seq_one_letter_code
_entity_poly.pdbx_strand_id
1 'polypeptide(L)'
;MDMNSIIIAAVVIAAVGIIVGVGLGLFGAKFKVEVDEKEAAVREELPGNNCGGCGYPGCDGLAKAIAEGKAPVNACPVGGAPVGEKIAAIMGVEAGSSEKKVAFVKCKGTCDKTKVQYEYHGIEDCAKASVVPGGGAKACSYGCTGFGTCVKACKFDAIHVVDGVAVVDKEKCVACGACVAACPKHLVPYKAKHLVQCSSHDRGPAVKAACQVGCIGCTLCTKQCKFDAIHMDNNVAVIDYEKCVNCGACAAKCPVKVIQ
;
A
#
# COMPACT_ATOMS: atom_id res chain seq x y z
N MET A 1 33.21 -43.31 36.17
CA MET A 1 32.30 -42.19 36.57
C MET A 1 31.66 -42.68 37.88
N ASP A 2 31.91 -41.95 38.95
CA ASP A 2 31.40 -42.36 40.26
C ASP A 2 29.91 -42.13 40.37
N MET A 3 29.19 -43.17 40.85
CA MET A 3 27.73 -43.14 41.01
C MET A 3 27.25 -41.87 41.76
N ASN A 4 28.02 -41.42 42.75
CA ASN A 4 27.73 -40.22 43.52
C ASN A 4 27.74 -38.94 42.67
N SER A 5 28.64 -38.84 41.68
CA SER A 5 28.69 -37.66 40.78
C SER A 5 27.47 -37.58 39.85
N ILE A 6 26.94 -38.73 39.40
CA ILE A 6 25.75 -38.83 38.61
C ILE A 6 24.52 -38.42 39.42
N ILE A 7 24.42 -38.87 40.65
CA ILE A 7 23.29 -38.53 41.54
C ILE A 7 23.31 -37.04 41.88
N ILE A 8 24.47 -36.47 42.20
CA ILE A 8 24.60 -35.03 42.48
C ILE A 8 24.19 -34.22 41.27
N ALA A 9 24.66 -34.57 40.06
CA ALA A 9 24.29 -33.87 38.84
C ALA A 9 22.77 -33.92 38.55
N ALA A 10 22.15 -35.08 38.76
CA ALA A 10 20.71 -35.26 38.58
C ALA A 10 19.90 -34.43 39.59
N VAL A 11 20.32 -34.38 40.86
CA VAL A 11 19.66 -33.56 41.89
C VAL A 11 19.79 -32.07 41.62
N VAL A 12 20.95 -31.61 41.18
CA VAL A 12 21.16 -30.19 40.82
C VAL A 12 20.29 -29.78 39.63
N ILE A 13 20.23 -30.59 38.55
CA ILE A 13 19.39 -30.31 37.38
C ILE A 13 17.91 -30.30 37.77
N ALA A 14 17.47 -31.26 38.61
CA ALA A 14 16.09 -31.29 39.07
C ALA A 14 15.74 -30.06 39.92
N ALA A 15 16.63 -29.67 40.84
CA ALA A 15 16.43 -28.47 41.67
C ALA A 15 16.33 -27.19 40.84
N VAL A 16 17.22 -27.01 39.87
CA VAL A 16 17.17 -25.86 38.94
C VAL A 16 15.89 -25.87 38.11
N GLY A 17 15.50 -27.06 37.60
CA GLY A 17 14.25 -27.20 36.84
C GLY A 17 13.01 -26.84 37.64
N ILE A 18 12.93 -27.24 38.90
CA ILE A 18 11.84 -26.88 39.80
C ILE A 18 11.82 -25.38 40.08
N ILE A 19 12.97 -24.77 40.39
CA ILE A 19 13.05 -23.33 40.69
C ILE A 19 12.62 -22.51 39.49
N VAL A 20 13.12 -22.84 38.29
CA VAL A 20 12.76 -22.15 37.05
C VAL A 20 11.28 -22.37 36.72
N GLY A 21 10.78 -23.61 36.83
CA GLY A 21 9.38 -23.92 36.52
C GLY A 21 8.39 -23.22 37.45
N VAL A 22 8.66 -23.23 38.78
CA VAL A 22 7.86 -22.52 39.77
C VAL A 22 7.96 -20.99 39.52
N GLY A 23 9.17 -20.50 39.30
CA GLY A 23 9.38 -19.08 38.99
C GLY A 23 8.56 -18.60 37.76
N LEU A 24 8.68 -19.31 36.63
CA LEU A 24 7.92 -19.00 35.43
C LEU A 24 6.40 -19.12 35.61
N GLY A 25 5.95 -20.14 36.40
CA GLY A 25 4.53 -20.29 36.74
C GLY A 25 3.98 -19.13 37.58
N LEU A 26 4.71 -18.71 38.63
CA LEU A 26 4.33 -17.57 39.46
C LEU A 26 4.36 -16.25 38.71
N PHE A 27 5.39 -16.01 37.88
CA PHE A 27 5.47 -14.83 37.02
C PHE A 27 4.37 -14.84 35.96
N GLY A 28 4.11 -15.96 35.31
CA GLY A 28 3.03 -16.12 34.33
C GLY A 28 1.65 -15.84 34.91
N ALA A 29 1.38 -16.32 36.15
CA ALA A 29 0.13 -16.03 36.84
C ALA A 29 0.00 -14.56 37.26
N LYS A 30 1.11 -13.93 37.72
CA LYS A 30 1.12 -12.54 38.18
C LYS A 30 1.07 -11.53 37.01
N PHE A 31 1.64 -11.88 35.87
CA PHE A 31 1.66 -11.06 34.66
C PHE A 31 0.68 -11.55 33.61
N LYS A 32 -0.38 -12.25 34.00
CA LYS A 32 -1.45 -12.62 33.11
C LYS A 32 -2.09 -11.34 32.55
N VAL A 33 -1.91 -11.09 31.24
CA VAL A 33 -2.59 -10.00 30.54
C VAL A 33 -4.05 -10.42 30.41
N GLU A 34 -4.95 -9.70 31.06
CA GLU A 34 -6.39 -9.85 30.82
C GLU A 34 -6.67 -9.29 29.44
N VAL A 35 -6.92 -10.17 28.47
CA VAL A 35 -7.37 -9.77 27.15
C VAL A 35 -8.86 -9.44 27.29
N ASP A 36 -9.25 -8.23 26.92
CA ASP A 36 -10.65 -7.82 26.88
C ASP A 36 -11.42 -8.77 25.94
N GLU A 37 -12.55 -9.31 26.40
CA GLU A 37 -13.39 -10.20 25.58
C GLU A 37 -13.77 -9.57 24.25
N LYS A 38 -13.98 -8.25 24.23
CA LYS A 38 -14.23 -7.48 22.99
C LYS A 38 -13.01 -7.46 22.07
N GLU A 39 -11.80 -7.28 22.63
CA GLU A 39 -10.56 -7.32 21.85
C GLU A 39 -10.38 -8.69 21.18
N ALA A 40 -10.62 -9.77 21.91
CA ALA A 40 -10.53 -11.13 21.40
C ALA A 40 -11.56 -11.37 20.27
N ALA A 41 -12.83 -10.99 20.48
CA ALA A 41 -13.88 -11.13 19.49
C ALA A 41 -13.62 -10.31 18.21
N VAL A 42 -13.14 -9.06 18.35
CA VAL A 42 -12.75 -8.23 17.22
C VAL A 42 -11.55 -8.85 16.48
N ARG A 43 -10.60 -9.45 17.22
CA ARG A 43 -9.42 -10.09 16.62
C ARG A 43 -9.78 -11.30 15.77
N GLU A 44 -10.77 -12.09 16.16
CA GLU A 44 -11.25 -13.26 15.41
C GLU A 44 -11.87 -12.86 14.07
N GLU A 45 -12.59 -11.73 13.99
CA GLU A 45 -13.19 -11.24 12.76
C GLU A 45 -12.18 -10.60 11.80
N LEU A 46 -11.02 -10.19 12.30
CA LEU A 46 -9.97 -9.59 11.45
C LEU A 46 -9.27 -10.65 10.58
N PRO A 47 -8.90 -10.33 9.32
CA PRO A 47 -8.33 -11.30 8.35
C PRO A 47 -7.01 -11.96 8.75
N GLY A 48 -6.33 -11.51 9.81
CA GLY A 48 -5.10 -12.11 10.29
C GLY A 48 -3.84 -11.86 9.45
N ASN A 49 -3.93 -11.09 8.38
CA ASN A 49 -2.82 -10.87 7.44
C ASN A 49 -1.66 -10.05 8.01
N ASN A 50 -1.83 -9.36 9.14
CA ASN A 50 -0.83 -8.54 9.80
C ASN A 50 -0.07 -7.60 8.83
N CYS A 51 -0.78 -7.06 7.84
CA CYS A 51 -0.18 -6.31 6.72
C CYS A 51 0.18 -4.85 7.07
N GLY A 52 -0.31 -4.32 8.20
CA GLY A 52 -0.09 -2.93 8.61
C GLY A 52 -0.83 -1.88 7.76
N GLY A 53 -1.65 -2.27 6.79
CA GLY A 53 -2.36 -1.35 5.89
C GLY A 53 -3.36 -0.42 6.57
N CYS A 54 -3.80 -0.75 7.78
CA CYS A 54 -4.64 0.08 8.64
C CYS A 54 -3.84 1.11 9.47
N GLY A 55 -2.49 1.09 9.40
CA GLY A 55 -1.62 1.96 10.19
C GLY A 55 -1.29 1.42 11.60
N TYR A 56 -1.80 0.25 11.96
CA TYR A 56 -1.51 -0.41 13.26
C TYR A 56 -0.50 -1.55 13.10
N PRO A 57 0.27 -1.89 14.16
CA PRO A 57 1.25 -2.96 14.13
C PRO A 57 0.58 -4.35 14.16
N GLY A 58 0.00 -4.75 13.03
CA GLY A 58 -0.70 -6.02 12.89
C GLY A 58 -2.18 -5.97 13.29
N CYS A 59 -2.85 -7.11 13.16
CA CYS A 59 -4.27 -7.24 13.47
C CYS A 59 -4.56 -7.17 14.97
N ASP A 60 -3.62 -7.61 15.82
CA ASP A 60 -3.75 -7.51 17.27
C ASP A 60 -3.76 -6.06 17.74
N GLY A 61 -2.85 -5.23 17.20
CA GLY A 61 -2.82 -3.80 17.50
C GLY A 61 -4.08 -3.06 17.03
N LEU A 62 -4.65 -3.47 15.89
CA LEU A 62 -5.92 -2.91 15.41
C LEU A 62 -7.10 -3.36 16.30
N ALA A 63 -7.18 -4.65 16.67
CA ALA A 63 -8.24 -5.17 17.53
C ALA A 63 -8.29 -4.42 18.86
N LYS A 64 -7.13 -4.24 19.50
CA LYS A 64 -7.00 -3.45 20.71
C LYS A 64 -7.45 -2.01 20.53
N ALA A 65 -7.01 -1.35 19.45
CA ALA A 65 -7.40 0.04 19.19
C ALA A 65 -8.90 0.21 18.93
N ILE A 66 -9.56 -0.77 18.30
CA ILE A 66 -11.01 -0.78 18.11
C ILE A 66 -11.72 -1.02 19.44
N ALA A 67 -11.30 -2.00 20.24
CA ALA A 67 -11.89 -2.27 21.55
C ALA A 67 -11.80 -1.07 22.50
N GLU A 68 -10.70 -0.33 22.45
CA GLU A 68 -10.49 0.92 23.19
C GLU A 68 -11.21 2.14 22.58
N GLY A 69 -11.89 2.00 21.43
CA GLY A 69 -12.56 3.11 20.74
C GLY A 69 -11.62 4.11 20.05
N LYS A 70 -10.33 3.78 19.91
CA LYS A 70 -9.30 4.64 19.27
C LYS A 70 -9.25 4.48 17.75
N ALA A 71 -9.82 3.41 17.22
CA ALA A 71 -9.91 3.15 15.78
C ALA A 71 -11.36 2.90 15.37
N PRO A 72 -11.78 3.34 14.17
CA PRO A 72 -13.11 3.04 13.67
C PRO A 72 -13.24 1.54 13.32
N VAL A 73 -14.42 0.98 13.47
CA VAL A 73 -14.73 -0.45 13.23
C VAL A 73 -14.45 -0.91 11.79
N ASN A 74 -14.44 0.01 10.83
CA ASN A 74 -14.15 -0.21 9.41
C ASN A 74 -12.70 0.14 9.01
N ALA A 75 -11.78 0.24 9.98
CA ALA A 75 -10.38 0.63 9.73
C ALA A 75 -9.58 -0.42 8.93
N CYS A 76 -10.02 -1.69 8.88
CA CYS A 76 -9.30 -2.73 8.15
C CYS A 76 -9.55 -2.66 6.64
N PRO A 77 -8.55 -2.25 5.80
CA PRO A 77 -8.74 -2.16 4.35
C PRO A 77 -8.90 -3.54 3.68
N VAL A 78 -8.29 -4.58 4.26
CA VAL A 78 -8.32 -5.96 3.73
C VAL A 78 -9.67 -6.62 4.03
N GLY A 79 -10.22 -6.42 5.22
CA GLY A 79 -11.53 -6.94 5.62
C GLY A 79 -12.70 -6.24 4.91
N GLY A 80 -12.51 -4.97 4.54
CA GLY A 80 -13.54 -4.17 3.87
C GLY A 80 -14.84 -4.03 4.67
N ALA A 81 -15.95 -3.77 3.96
CA ALA A 81 -17.26 -3.59 4.58
C ALA A 81 -17.77 -4.83 5.36
N PRO A 82 -17.65 -6.08 4.86
CA PRO A 82 -18.16 -7.25 5.57
C PRO A 82 -17.55 -7.46 6.95
N VAL A 83 -16.25 -7.23 7.08
CA VAL A 83 -15.56 -7.34 8.39
C VAL A 83 -15.92 -6.15 9.28
N GLY A 84 -16.02 -4.94 8.70
CA GLY A 84 -16.46 -3.75 9.41
C GLY A 84 -17.86 -3.90 10.02
N GLU A 85 -18.79 -4.49 9.30
CA GLU A 85 -20.16 -4.76 9.78
C GLU A 85 -20.19 -5.73 10.97
N LYS A 86 -19.42 -6.82 10.88
CA LYS A 86 -19.32 -7.79 11.98
C LYS A 86 -18.68 -7.18 13.24
N ILE A 87 -17.61 -6.42 13.06
CA ILE A 87 -16.95 -5.71 14.17
C ILE A 87 -17.91 -4.66 14.78
N ALA A 88 -18.68 -3.96 13.94
CA ALA A 88 -19.69 -3.00 14.39
C ALA A 88 -20.75 -3.67 15.27
N ALA A 89 -21.22 -4.87 14.90
CA ALA A 89 -22.15 -5.65 15.71
C ALA A 89 -21.56 -6.04 17.07
N ILE A 90 -20.28 -6.43 17.14
CA ILE A 90 -19.57 -6.75 18.40
C ILE A 90 -19.45 -5.51 19.28
N MET A 91 -19.11 -4.36 18.68
CA MET A 91 -18.91 -3.11 19.41
C MET A 91 -20.21 -2.37 19.72
N GLY A 92 -21.35 -2.77 19.14
CA GLY A 92 -22.65 -2.11 19.32
C GLY A 92 -22.73 -0.73 18.67
N VAL A 93 -22.01 -0.51 17.56
CA VAL A 93 -22.00 0.76 16.82
C VAL A 93 -22.40 0.53 15.36
N GLU A 94 -22.81 1.59 14.66
CA GLU A 94 -23.09 1.48 13.23
C GLU A 94 -21.80 1.41 12.41
N ALA A 95 -21.76 0.47 11.45
CA ALA A 95 -20.68 0.40 10.49
C ALA A 95 -20.79 1.57 9.51
N GLY A 96 -19.92 2.54 9.60
CA GLY A 96 -19.83 3.62 8.61
C GLY A 96 -19.53 3.06 7.21
N SER A 97 -20.16 3.62 6.17
CA SER A 97 -19.87 3.25 4.79
C SER A 97 -18.43 3.68 4.41
N SER A 98 -17.60 2.75 3.99
CA SER A 98 -16.29 3.07 3.42
C SER A 98 -16.28 2.73 1.92
N GLU A 99 -15.93 3.70 1.07
CA GLU A 99 -15.69 3.42 -0.35
C GLU A 99 -14.47 2.50 -0.51
N LYS A 100 -14.59 1.45 -1.34
CA LYS A 100 -13.46 0.57 -1.68
C LYS A 100 -12.35 1.40 -2.34
N LYS A 101 -11.25 1.61 -1.63
CA LYS A 101 -10.05 2.22 -2.20
C LYS A 101 -9.24 1.15 -2.93
N VAL A 102 -8.67 1.50 -4.08
CA VAL A 102 -7.75 0.65 -4.83
C VAL A 102 -6.48 1.41 -5.15
N ALA A 103 -5.36 0.71 -5.20
CA ALA A 103 -4.13 1.28 -5.68
C ALA A 103 -4.19 1.43 -7.20
N PHE A 104 -3.43 2.38 -7.76
CA PHE A 104 -3.22 2.49 -9.20
C PHE A 104 -1.86 3.12 -9.48
N VAL A 105 -1.42 3.05 -10.73
CA VAL A 105 -0.10 3.56 -11.11
C VAL A 105 -0.22 4.85 -11.91
N LYS A 106 0.42 5.92 -11.45
CA LYS A 106 0.46 7.25 -12.12
C LYS A 106 1.43 7.25 -13.31
N CYS A 107 1.37 6.23 -14.14
CA CYS A 107 2.17 6.13 -15.35
C CYS A 107 1.41 5.31 -16.40
N LYS A 108 1.41 5.78 -17.64
CA LYS A 108 0.85 5.10 -18.82
C LYS A 108 1.91 4.85 -19.91
N GLY A 109 3.17 5.20 -19.62
CA GLY A 109 4.30 5.07 -20.55
C GLY A 109 4.82 3.65 -20.64
N THR A 110 4.14 2.81 -21.42
CA THR A 110 4.57 1.46 -21.80
C THR A 110 5.85 1.50 -22.64
N CYS A 111 6.49 0.36 -22.86
CA CYS A 111 7.75 0.30 -23.62
C CYS A 111 7.59 0.78 -25.07
N ASP A 112 6.43 0.57 -25.69
CA ASP A 112 6.09 1.04 -27.04
C ASP A 112 5.86 2.55 -27.12
N LYS A 113 5.49 3.20 -26.01
CA LYS A 113 5.13 4.64 -25.93
C LYS A 113 6.19 5.53 -25.31
N THR A 114 7.19 4.94 -24.67
CA THR A 114 8.29 5.67 -24.02
C THR A 114 9.61 5.30 -24.68
N LYS A 115 10.39 6.31 -25.09
CA LYS A 115 11.72 6.07 -25.62
C LYS A 115 12.66 5.46 -24.55
N VAL A 116 13.50 4.52 -24.97
CA VAL A 116 14.59 4.00 -24.18
C VAL A 116 15.86 4.77 -24.55
N GLN A 117 16.64 5.23 -23.58
CA GLN A 117 17.87 5.99 -23.80
C GLN A 117 19.12 5.12 -23.85
N TYR A 118 19.12 4.00 -23.09
CA TYR A 118 20.23 3.06 -23.02
C TYR A 118 19.74 1.69 -22.57
N GLU A 119 20.54 0.67 -22.82
CA GLU A 119 20.32 -0.66 -22.29
C GLU A 119 20.79 -0.72 -20.82
N TYR A 120 19.91 -1.16 -19.93
CA TYR A 120 20.22 -1.26 -18.51
C TYR A 120 20.79 -2.63 -18.17
N HIS A 121 22.06 -2.64 -17.78
CA HIS A 121 22.76 -3.82 -17.27
C HIS A 121 22.98 -3.68 -15.77
N GLY A 122 22.07 -4.14 -14.96
CA GLY A 122 22.16 -4.02 -13.50
C GLY A 122 21.11 -4.89 -12.80
N ILE A 123 20.98 -4.70 -11.49
CA ILE A 123 19.99 -5.42 -10.69
C ILE A 123 18.58 -4.94 -11.09
N GLU A 124 17.73 -5.86 -11.51
CA GLU A 124 16.32 -5.61 -11.86
C GLU A 124 15.48 -5.32 -10.60
N ASP A 125 15.73 -4.17 -10.01
CA ASP A 125 15.03 -3.61 -8.87
C ASP A 125 14.83 -2.11 -9.08
N CYS A 126 13.58 -1.63 -8.81
CA CYS A 126 13.25 -0.23 -9.09
C CYS A 126 14.07 0.76 -8.24
N ALA A 127 14.38 0.42 -6.99
CA ALA A 127 15.17 1.30 -6.12
C ALA A 127 16.62 1.38 -6.61
N LYS A 128 17.21 0.26 -7.03
CA LYS A 128 18.57 0.22 -7.59
C LYS A 128 18.65 0.95 -8.92
N ALA A 129 17.67 0.76 -9.78
CA ALA A 129 17.60 1.46 -11.07
C ALA A 129 17.29 2.96 -10.95
N SER A 130 16.65 3.41 -9.89
CA SER A 130 16.33 4.82 -9.71
C SER A 130 17.55 5.70 -9.41
N VAL A 131 18.68 5.11 -8.96
CA VAL A 131 19.93 5.85 -8.66
C VAL A 131 20.83 6.07 -9.87
N VAL A 132 20.58 5.40 -11.01
CA VAL A 132 21.33 5.62 -12.23
C VAL A 132 20.91 6.92 -12.92
N PRO A 133 21.76 7.52 -13.79
CA PRO A 133 21.41 8.74 -14.52
C PRO A 133 20.08 8.62 -15.25
N GLY A 134 19.22 9.62 -15.10
CA GLY A 134 17.86 9.63 -15.66
C GLY A 134 16.83 8.76 -14.90
N GLY A 135 17.22 8.10 -13.79
CA GLY A 135 16.32 7.29 -12.98
C GLY A 135 15.84 5.99 -13.64
N GLY A 136 16.63 5.46 -14.57
CA GLY A 136 16.35 4.23 -15.32
C GLY A 136 16.47 4.42 -16.83
N ALA A 137 16.40 3.31 -17.59
CA ALA A 137 16.64 3.29 -19.05
C ALA A 137 15.60 4.08 -19.88
N LYS A 138 14.40 4.30 -19.36
CA LYS A 138 13.36 5.09 -20.04
C LYS A 138 13.70 6.57 -20.05
N ALA A 139 13.41 7.24 -21.16
CA ALA A 139 13.66 8.69 -21.32
C ALA A 139 12.87 9.56 -20.33
N CYS A 140 11.76 9.07 -19.79
CA CYS A 140 11.00 9.73 -18.74
C CYS A 140 11.55 9.33 -17.36
N SER A 141 12.25 10.24 -16.69
CA SER A 141 12.81 10.02 -15.35
C SER A 141 11.76 9.83 -14.25
N TYR A 142 10.57 10.38 -14.44
CA TYR A 142 9.45 10.30 -13.50
C TYR A 142 8.62 9.02 -13.65
N GLY A 143 8.67 8.35 -14.80
CA GLY A 143 7.83 7.21 -15.13
C GLY A 143 8.21 5.92 -14.41
N CYS A 144 7.31 4.93 -14.51
CA CYS A 144 7.53 3.59 -13.98
C CYS A 144 8.77 2.95 -14.63
N THR A 145 9.69 2.45 -13.81
CA THR A 145 10.91 1.78 -14.26
C THR A 145 10.62 0.39 -14.83
N GLY A 146 9.60 -0.31 -14.30
CA GLY A 146 9.12 -1.58 -14.84
C GLY A 146 9.72 -2.84 -14.23
N PHE A 147 10.62 -2.77 -13.24
CA PHE A 147 11.27 -3.95 -12.63
C PHE A 147 10.44 -4.66 -11.53
N GLY A 148 9.20 -4.23 -11.27
CA GLY A 148 8.28 -5.01 -10.46
C GLY A 148 8.58 -5.07 -8.97
N THR A 149 9.32 -4.11 -8.36
CA THR A 149 9.51 -4.07 -6.90
C THR A 149 8.18 -4.00 -6.14
N CYS A 150 7.18 -3.29 -6.70
CA CYS A 150 5.81 -3.26 -6.18
C CYS A 150 5.07 -4.61 -6.34
N VAL A 151 5.39 -5.39 -7.37
CA VAL A 151 4.83 -6.74 -7.58
C VAL A 151 5.35 -7.69 -6.49
N LYS A 152 6.66 -7.69 -6.24
CA LYS A 152 7.29 -8.50 -5.19
C LYS A 152 6.75 -8.16 -3.79
N ALA A 153 6.33 -6.91 -3.55
CA ALA A 153 5.76 -6.48 -2.28
C ALA A 153 4.28 -6.86 -2.12
N CYS A 154 3.58 -7.21 -3.20
CA CYS A 154 2.15 -7.51 -3.17
C CYS A 154 1.89 -8.96 -2.74
N LYS A 155 1.27 -9.16 -1.57
CA LYS A 155 0.89 -10.49 -1.06
C LYS A 155 -0.43 -11.01 -1.66
N PHE A 156 -1.16 -10.19 -2.43
CA PHE A 156 -2.50 -10.49 -2.93
C PHE A 156 -2.52 -10.74 -4.44
N ASP A 157 -1.37 -10.80 -5.07
CA ASP A 157 -1.25 -10.98 -6.54
C ASP A 157 -2.12 -9.98 -7.33
N ALA A 158 -2.20 -8.73 -6.81
CA ALA A 158 -3.05 -7.67 -7.35
C ALA A 158 -2.32 -6.65 -8.22
N ILE A 159 -1.01 -6.81 -8.46
CA ILE A 159 -0.22 -5.89 -9.27
C ILE A 159 0.80 -6.67 -10.11
N HIS A 160 0.85 -6.35 -11.39
CA HIS A 160 1.73 -7.00 -12.37
C HIS A 160 2.43 -5.97 -13.22
N VAL A 161 3.55 -6.33 -13.85
CA VAL A 161 4.19 -5.48 -14.87
C VAL A 161 3.72 -5.94 -16.23
N VAL A 162 3.09 -5.02 -16.98
CA VAL A 162 2.62 -5.23 -18.35
C VAL A 162 3.28 -4.18 -19.23
N ASP A 163 3.94 -4.60 -20.29
CA ASP A 163 4.66 -3.72 -21.23
C ASP A 163 5.56 -2.68 -20.54
N GLY A 164 6.26 -3.12 -19.46
CA GLY A 164 7.18 -2.28 -18.70
C GLY A 164 6.54 -1.23 -17.79
N VAL A 165 5.24 -1.33 -17.50
CA VAL A 165 4.53 -0.50 -16.53
C VAL A 165 3.76 -1.39 -15.56
N ALA A 166 3.78 -1.02 -14.27
CA ALA A 166 2.98 -1.73 -13.29
C ALA A 166 1.48 -1.43 -13.49
N VAL A 167 0.66 -2.46 -13.47
CA VAL A 167 -0.80 -2.41 -13.61
C VAL A 167 -1.44 -3.10 -12.41
N VAL A 168 -2.47 -2.49 -11.84
CA VAL A 168 -3.18 -3.01 -10.67
C VAL A 168 -4.49 -3.67 -11.11
N ASP A 169 -4.70 -4.90 -10.68
CA ASP A 169 -5.99 -5.58 -10.72
C ASP A 169 -6.88 -5.02 -9.60
N LYS A 170 -7.93 -4.31 -9.99
CA LYS A 170 -8.84 -3.63 -9.05
C LYS A 170 -9.70 -4.60 -8.23
N GLU A 171 -9.97 -5.79 -8.78
CA GLU A 171 -10.79 -6.80 -8.09
C GLU A 171 -9.99 -7.46 -6.96
N LYS A 172 -8.73 -7.81 -7.22
CA LYS A 172 -7.82 -8.42 -6.24
C LYS A 172 -7.24 -7.41 -5.24
N CYS A 173 -7.24 -6.12 -5.58
CA CYS A 173 -6.59 -5.10 -4.74
C CYS A 173 -7.40 -4.83 -3.47
N VAL A 174 -6.75 -5.03 -2.32
CA VAL A 174 -7.29 -4.76 -0.97
C VAL A 174 -6.75 -3.47 -0.34
N ALA A 175 -6.08 -2.61 -1.11
CA ALA A 175 -5.51 -1.34 -0.66
C ALA A 175 -4.58 -1.42 0.58
N CYS A 176 -3.84 -2.51 0.75
CA CYS A 176 -2.97 -2.74 1.92
C CYS A 176 -1.74 -1.81 2.02
N GLY A 177 -1.35 -1.12 0.95
CA GLY A 177 -0.25 -0.14 0.95
C GLY A 177 1.13 -0.67 0.62
N ALA A 178 1.37 -1.96 0.61
CA ALA A 178 2.70 -2.51 0.40
C ALA A 178 3.37 -2.02 -0.91
N CYS A 179 2.62 -1.95 -2.01
CA CYS A 179 3.11 -1.44 -3.29
C CYS A 179 3.37 0.08 -3.29
N VAL A 180 2.64 0.84 -2.46
CA VAL A 180 2.85 2.30 -2.28
C VAL A 180 4.18 2.56 -1.60
N ALA A 181 4.45 1.86 -0.50
CA ALA A 181 5.71 1.95 0.25
C ALA A 181 6.92 1.44 -0.56
N ALA A 182 6.72 0.40 -1.38
CA ALA A 182 7.79 -0.20 -2.17
C ALA A 182 8.19 0.61 -3.42
N CYS A 183 7.38 1.58 -3.86
CA CYS A 183 7.67 2.34 -5.08
C CYS A 183 8.64 3.50 -4.82
N PRO A 184 9.89 3.47 -5.29
CA PRO A 184 10.87 4.53 -5.04
C PRO A 184 10.52 5.86 -5.72
N LYS A 185 9.64 5.83 -6.74
CA LYS A 185 9.17 7.02 -7.46
C LYS A 185 7.78 7.49 -7.01
N HIS A 186 7.22 6.90 -5.95
CA HIS A 186 5.91 7.24 -5.38
C HIS A 186 4.75 7.29 -6.40
N LEU A 187 4.78 6.38 -7.37
CA LEU A 187 3.81 6.35 -8.48
C LEU A 187 2.50 5.62 -8.14
N VAL A 188 2.37 5.05 -6.95
CA VAL A 188 1.24 4.18 -6.59
C VAL A 188 0.41 4.79 -5.45
N PRO A 189 -0.44 5.78 -5.71
CA PRO A 189 -1.41 6.27 -4.71
C PRO A 189 -2.67 5.39 -4.64
N TYR A 190 -3.53 5.68 -3.66
CA TYR A 190 -4.88 5.11 -3.56
C TYR A 190 -5.92 6.05 -4.15
N LYS A 191 -6.80 5.55 -4.99
CA LYS A 191 -7.93 6.32 -5.55
C LYS A 191 -9.14 5.44 -5.89
N ALA A 192 -10.31 6.04 -5.84
CA ALA A 192 -11.57 5.46 -6.30
C ALA A 192 -12.17 6.19 -7.51
N LYS A 193 -11.61 7.35 -7.93
CA LYS A 193 -12.16 8.28 -8.93
C LYS A 193 -11.21 8.44 -10.12
N HIS A 194 -11.53 9.29 -11.07
CA HIS A 194 -10.67 9.65 -12.21
C HIS A 194 -9.24 10.01 -11.75
N LEU A 195 -8.27 9.65 -12.55
CA LEU A 195 -6.86 9.86 -12.22
C LEU A 195 -6.06 10.34 -13.42
N VAL A 196 -5.01 11.09 -13.14
CA VAL A 196 -4.01 11.47 -14.13
C VAL A 196 -2.88 10.44 -14.10
N GLN A 197 -2.69 9.71 -15.21
CA GLN A 197 -1.66 8.67 -15.33
C GLN A 197 -0.33 9.23 -15.85
N CYS A 198 0.12 10.32 -15.26
CA CYS A 198 1.41 10.93 -15.54
C CYS A 198 1.93 11.61 -14.27
N SER A 199 3.25 11.58 -14.08
CA SER A 199 3.96 12.24 -12.98
C SER A 199 5.13 13.09 -13.49
N SER A 200 5.24 13.32 -14.81
CA SER A 200 6.32 14.14 -15.38
C SER A 200 6.08 15.63 -15.11
N HIS A 201 7.08 16.30 -14.57
CA HIS A 201 7.11 17.74 -14.37
C HIS A 201 7.83 18.49 -15.49
N ASP A 202 8.25 17.79 -16.54
CA ASP A 202 8.92 18.37 -17.70
C ASP A 202 7.94 19.25 -18.51
N ARG A 203 8.49 20.14 -19.30
CA ARG A 203 7.70 20.93 -20.26
C ARG A 203 7.20 20.07 -21.41
N GLY A 204 6.05 20.42 -21.99
CA GLY A 204 5.37 19.67 -23.03
C GLY A 204 6.25 19.16 -24.19
N PRO A 205 7.18 19.95 -24.77
CA PRO A 205 8.10 19.46 -25.81
C PRO A 205 9.01 18.32 -25.31
N ALA A 206 9.57 18.45 -24.10
CA ALA A 206 10.42 17.40 -23.52
C ALA A 206 9.62 16.13 -23.20
N VAL A 207 8.38 16.31 -22.67
CA VAL A 207 7.48 15.16 -22.45
C VAL A 207 7.18 14.44 -23.75
N LYS A 208 6.84 15.15 -24.84
CA LYS A 208 6.58 14.55 -26.17
C LYS A 208 7.81 13.82 -26.73
N ALA A 209 9.01 14.36 -26.47
CA ALA A 209 10.25 13.73 -26.91
C ALA A 209 10.52 12.40 -26.17
N ALA A 210 10.11 12.29 -24.89
CA ALA A 210 10.35 11.13 -24.03
C ALA A 210 9.20 10.11 -24.04
N CYS A 211 7.94 10.57 -24.09
CA CYS A 211 6.74 9.73 -23.93
C CYS A 211 5.57 10.25 -24.78
N GLN A 212 4.98 9.40 -25.59
CA GLN A 212 3.87 9.76 -26.48
C GLN A 212 2.55 10.03 -25.74
N VAL A 213 2.38 9.50 -24.55
CA VAL A 213 1.15 9.56 -23.75
C VAL A 213 1.29 10.39 -22.48
N GLY A 214 2.40 11.12 -22.29
CA GLY A 214 2.63 11.97 -21.13
C GLY A 214 1.78 13.24 -21.12
N CYS A 215 1.52 13.82 -19.95
CA CYS A 215 0.85 15.10 -19.81
C CYS A 215 1.73 16.22 -20.38
N ILE A 216 1.23 16.92 -21.38
CA ILE A 216 1.97 18.01 -22.07
C ILE A 216 1.73 19.40 -21.48
N GLY A 217 1.02 19.49 -20.35
CA GLY A 217 0.75 20.76 -19.68
C GLY A 217 -0.18 21.71 -20.44
N CYS A 218 -1.04 21.21 -21.35
CA CYS A 218 -1.87 22.02 -22.25
C CYS A 218 -3.04 22.76 -21.59
N THR A 219 -3.32 22.54 -20.32
CA THR A 219 -4.40 23.18 -19.50
C THR A 219 -5.84 22.97 -20.01
N LEU A 220 -6.09 22.16 -21.04
CA LEU A 220 -7.45 21.93 -21.55
C LEU A 220 -8.37 21.29 -20.49
N CYS A 221 -7.84 20.42 -19.66
CA CYS A 221 -8.59 19.77 -18.59
C CYS A 221 -9.03 20.75 -17.48
N THR A 222 -8.20 21.75 -17.15
CA THR A 222 -8.54 22.76 -16.14
C THR A 222 -9.65 23.68 -16.66
N LYS A 223 -9.58 24.11 -17.91
CA LYS A 223 -10.61 24.95 -18.55
C LYS A 223 -11.95 24.22 -18.69
N GLN A 224 -11.94 22.89 -18.78
CA GLN A 224 -13.15 22.09 -18.94
C GLN A 224 -13.82 21.75 -17.60
N CYS A 225 -13.11 21.86 -16.47
CA CYS A 225 -13.65 21.52 -15.17
C CYS A 225 -14.54 22.64 -14.62
N LYS A 226 -15.84 22.38 -14.48
CA LYS A 226 -16.81 23.33 -13.91
C LYS A 226 -16.75 23.42 -12.39
N PHE A 227 -16.06 22.48 -11.73
CA PHE A 227 -16.00 22.34 -10.27
C PHE A 227 -14.66 22.82 -9.70
N ASP A 228 -13.79 23.39 -10.55
CA ASP A 228 -12.44 23.79 -10.16
C ASP A 228 -11.66 22.68 -9.40
N ALA A 229 -11.90 21.43 -9.81
CA ALA A 229 -11.34 20.24 -9.17
C ALA A 229 -10.05 19.75 -9.85
N ILE A 230 -9.57 20.38 -10.92
CA ILE A 230 -8.33 20.04 -11.60
C ILE A 230 -7.51 21.27 -11.90
N HIS A 231 -6.26 21.23 -11.48
CA HIS A 231 -5.31 22.32 -11.65
C HIS A 231 -3.97 21.81 -12.17
N MET A 232 -3.08 22.70 -12.55
CA MET A 232 -1.72 22.35 -12.97
C MET A 232 -0.77 22.53 -11.79
N ASP A 233 0.02 21.50 -11.53
CA ASP A 233 1.13 21.55 -10.61
C ASP A 233 2.41 21.14 -11.34
N ASN A 234 3.39 22.05 -11.42
CA ASN A 234 4.67 21.81 -12.09
C ASN A 234 4.52 21.08 -13.45
N ASN A 235 3.73 21.65 -14.37
CA ASN A 235 3.43 21.15 -15.72
C ASN A 235 2.61 19.85 -15.81
N VAL A 236 2.18 19.25 -14.73
CA VAL A 236 1.30 18.07 -14.73
C VAL A 236 -0.07 18.43 -14.16
N ALA A 237 -1.14 17.85 -14.71
CA ALA A 237 -2.48 18.02 -14.17
C ALA A 237 -2.64 17.23 -12.86
N VAL A 238 -3.23 17.86 -11.85
CA VAL A 238 -3.54 17.27 -10.55
C VAL A 238 -5.02 17.44 -10.26
N ILE A 239 -5.67 16.40 -9.76
CA ILE A 239 -7.10 16.43 -9.41
C ILE A 239 -7.23 16.56 -7.89
N ASP A 240 -7.98 17.57 -7.47
CA ASP A 240 -8.48 17.71 -6.12
C ASP A 240 -9.71 16.80 -5.96
N TYR A 241 -9.56 15.74 -5.16
CA TYR A 241 -10.61 14.73 -5.01
C TYR A 241 -11.70 15.12 -4.02
N GLU A 242 -11.52 16.17 -3.25
CA GLU A 242 -12.56 16.73 -2.40
C GLU A 242 -13.61 17.47 -3.23
N LYS A 243 -13.16 18.19 -4.27
CA LYS A 243 -14.00 18.92 -5.21
C LYS A 243 -14.49 18.09 -6.40
N CYS A 244 -13.83 16.98 -6.72
CA CYS A 244 -14.09 16.20 -7.91
C CYS A 244 -15.37 15.36 -7.79
N VAL A 245 -16.37 15.67 -8.62
CA VAL A 245 -17.64 14.93 -8.73
C VAL A 245 -17.61 13.76 -9.73
N ASN A 246 -16.43 13.42 -10.26
CA ASN A 246 -16.22 12.29 -11.17
C ASN A 246 -17.02 12.34 -12.49
N CYS A 247 -17.25 13.54 -13.04
CA CYS A 247 -18.06 13.74 -14.26
C CYS A 247 -17.36 13.34 -15.58
N GLY A 248 -16.05 13.08 -15.60
CA GLY A 248 -15.31 12.64 -16.78
C GLY A 248 -14.99 13.72 -17.84
N ALA A 249 -15.45 14.95 -17.68
CA ALA A 249 -15.27 16.02 -18.67
C ALA A 249 -13.80 16.31 -19.01
N CYS A 250 -12.92 16.28 -18.00
CA CYS A 250 -11.47 16.46 -18.17
C CYS A 250 -10.83 15.31 -18.96
N ALA A 251 -11.27 14.06 -18.73
CA ALA A 251 -10.78 12.88 -19.46
C ALA A 251 -11.18 12.93 -20.93
N ALA A 252 -12.42 13.30 -21.24
CA ALA A 252 -12.93 13.43 -22.60
C ALA A 252 -12.18 14.48 -23.43
N LYS A 253 -11.71 15.57 -22.81
CA LYS A 253 -10.98 16.66 -23.49
C LYS A 253 -9.46 16.48 -23.50
N CYS A 254 -8.92 15.47 -22.84
CA CYS A 254 -7.47 15.24 -22.79
C CYS A 254 -6.94 14.73 -24.15
N PRO A 255 -6.09 15.50 -24.88
CA PRO A 255 -5.62 15.12 -26.22
C PRO A 255 -4.70 13.90 -26.19
N VAL A 256 -3.99 13.67 -25.09
CA VAL A 256 -3.08 12.53 -24.88
C VAL A 256 -3.73 11.39 -24.08
N LYS A 257 -5.02 11.53 -23.73
CA LYS A 257 -5.83 10.53 -23.01
C LYS A 257 -5.12 9.99 -21.75
N VAL A 258 -4.44 10.89 -21.01
CA VAL A 258 -3.70 10.54 -19.79
C VAL A 258 -4.59 10.59 -18.54
N ILE A 259 -5.79 11.12 -18.64
CA ILE A 259 -6.80 11.13 -17.59
C ILE A 259 -7.79 10.00 -17.87
N GLN A 260 -8.03 9.15 -16.85
CA GLN A 260 -8.97 8.02 -16.92
C GLN A 260 -9.91 8.04 -15.72
#